data_a482d794062d8a20b73355a155a30ca0
#
_entry.id   a482d794062d8a20b73355a155a30ca0
#
_cell.length_a   1.000
_cell.length_b   1.000
_cell.length_c   1.000
_cell.angle_alpha   90.00
_cell.angle_beta   90.00
_cell.angle_gamma   90.00
#
_symmetry.space_group_name_H-M   'P 1'
#
loop_
_entity.id
_entity.type
_entity.pdbx_description
1 polymer ?
#
loop_
_entity_poly.entity_id
_entity_poly.type
_entity_poly.pdbx_seq_one_letter_code
_entity_poly.pdbx_strand_id
1 'polypeptide(L)'
;MYAPILATLGYVLSGDGLSVLMVHRNARPQDHAYGKYNGLGGKMEPGEDLAACMVREIREEAGIEVTSLRLRGTLSWPGFGDRREGWFGFVFLVEGWEGTPMASNPEGDLHWISIARLLNGELPMWEGDRLWLPMVFDSDPRPFHGV
;
A
#
# COMPACT_ATOMS: atom_id res chain seq x y z
N MET A 1 20.81 -10.35 14.77
CA MET A 1 20.19 -9.07 14.36
C MET A 1 18.99 -9.35 13.49
N TYR A 2 17.88 -8.67 13.71
CA TYR A 2 16.72 -8.76 12.86
C TYR A 2 16.99 -8.03 11.53
N ALA A 3 16.83 -8.72 10.43
CA ALA A 3 17.12 -8.19 9.09
C ALA A 3 15.93 -8.46 8.13
N PRO A 4 14.81 -7.76 8.33
CA PRO A 4 13.63 -7.99 7.50
C PRO A 4 13.79 -7.41 6.10
N ILE A 5 12.92 -7.86 5.20
CA ILE A 5 12.74 -7.21 3.90
C ILE A 5 12.09 -5.85 4.14
N LEU A 6 12.70 -4.79 3.61
CA LEU A 6 12.16 -3.44 3.68
C LEU A 6 11.24 -3.19 2.50
N ALA A 7 10.05 -2.65 2.78
CA ALA A 7 9.05 -2.42 1.76
C ALA A 7 8.26 -1.13 2.01
N THR A 8 7.62 -0.64 0.97
CA THR A 8 6.70 0.51 1.06
C THR A 8 5.30 0.08 0.69
N LEU A 9 4.32 0.75 1.26
CA LEU A 9 2.91 0.53 1.00
C LEU A 9 2.22 1.89 0.92
N GLY A 10 1.58 2.17 -0.20
CA GLY A 10 1.00 3.48 -0.49
C GLY A 10 -0.49 3.42 -0.74
N TYR A 11 -1.18 4.42 -0.21
CA TYR A 11 -2.61 4.63 -0.40
C TYR A 11 -2.80 5.96 -1.14
N VAL A 12 -3.15 5.87 -2.42
CA VAL A 12 -3.29 7.01 -3.32
C VAL A 12 -4.70 7.56 -3.23
N LEU A 13 -4.82 8.81 -2.76
CA LEU A 13 -6.13 9.47 -2.67
C LEU A 13 -6.59 9.96 -4.04
N SER A 14 -7.90 9.83 -4.30
CA SER A 14 -8.53 10.51 -5.42
C SER A 14 -8.47 12.03 -5.25
N GLY A 15 -8.72 12.77 -6.35
CA GLY A 15 -8.67 14.22 -6.31
C GLY A 15 -9.64 14.86 -5.30
N ASP A 16 -10.78 14.20 -5.03
CA ASP A 16 -11.76 14.68 -4.04
C ASP A 16 -11.45 14.18 -2.62
N GLY A 17 -10.42 13.34 -2.44
CA GLY A 17 -10.05 12.80 -1.14
C GLY A 17 -10.97 11.74 -0.56
N LEU A 18 -11.96 11.27 -1.31
CA LEU A 18 -12.98 10.33 -0.81
C LEU A 18 -12.71 8.88 -1.17
N SER A 19 -11.80 8.63 -2.10
CA SER A 19 -11.49 7.29 -2.58
C SER A 19 -9.99 7.03 -2.60
N VAL A 20 -9.62 5.75 -2.64
CA VAL A 20 -8.25 5.27 -2.64
C VAL A 20 -8.07 4.30 -3.78
N LEU A 21 -6.94 4.39 -4.47
CA LEU A 21 -6.58 3.46 -5.53
C LEU A 21 -6.05 2.17 -4.92
N MET A 22 -6.76 1.08 -5.15
CA MET A 22 -6.42 -0.24 -4.62
C MET A 22 -6.21 -1.23 -5.76
N VAL A 23 -5.31 -2.18 -5.56
CA VAL A 23 -5.18 -3.32 -6.45
C VAL A 23 -6.03 -4.47 -5.93
N HIS A 24 -6.90 -5.00 -6.81
CA HIS A 24 -7.60 -6.25 -6.56
C HIS A 24 -6.73 -7.38 -7.12
N ARG A 25 -6.15 -8.19 -6.23
CA ARG A 25 -5.19 -9.24 -6.58
C ARG A 25 -5.91 -10.41 -7.25
N ASN A 26 -6.28 -10.25 -8.52
CA ASN A 26 -7.11 -11.22 -9.25
C ASN A 26 -6.46 -11.75 -10.53
N ALA A 27 -5.18 -11.47 -10.77
CA ALA A 27 -4.50 -11.89 -12.01
C ALA A 27 -3.88 -13.28 -11.92
N ARG A 28 -3.41 -13.68 -10.73
CA ARG A 28 -2.68 -14.93 -10.54
C ARG A 28 -3.31 -15.75 -9.42
N PRO A 29 -4.00 -16.87 -9.74
CA PRO A 29 -4.67 -17.70 -8.72
C PRO A 29 -3.73 -18.25 -7.64
N GLN A 30 -2.43 -18.41 -7.94
CA GLN A 30 -1.44 -18.89 -6.98
C GLN A 30 -0.88 -17.79 -6.06
N ASP A 31 -1.27 -16.53 -6.25
CA ASP A 31 -0.90 -15.44 -5.38
C ASP A 31 -1.49 -15.67 -3.98
N HIS A 32 -0.68 -15.52 -2.92
CA HIS A 32 -1.13 -15.65 -1.54
C HIS A 32 -2.23 -14.65 -1.19
N ALA A 33 -2.22 -13.51 -1.84
CA ALA A 33 -3.21 -12.45 -1.64
C ALA A 33 -4.36 -12.53 -2.65
N TYR A 34 -4.48 -13.62 -3.42
CA TYR A 34 -5.49 -13.73 -4.46
C TYR A 34 -6.89 -13.43 -3.93
N GLY A 35 -7.59 -12.55 -4.63
CA GLY A 35 -8.91 -12.09 -4.27
C GLY A 35 -8.94 -10.92 -3.29
N LYS A 36 -7.80 -10.56 -2.68
CA LYS A 36 -7.74 -9.47 -1.70
C LYS A 36 -7.44 -8.14 -2.35
N TYR A 37 -7.85 -7.08 -1.67
CA TYR A 37 -7.54 -5.69 -2.03
C TYR A 37 -6.37 -5.20 -1.20
N ASN A 38 -5.38 -4.61 -1.85
CA ASN A 38 -4.18 -4.07 -1.21
C ASN A 38 -3.88 -2.66 -1.73
N GLY A 39 -3.16 -1.89 -0.91
CA GLY A 39 -2.50 -0.68 -1.39
C GLY A 39 -1.37 -1.02 -2.37
N LEU A 40 -0.71 0.00 -2.89
CA LEU A 40 0.36 -0.14 -3.87
C LEU A 40 1.73 -0.07 -3.19
N GLY A 41 2.67 -0.87 -3.63
CA GLY A 41 4.01 -0.82 -3.07
C GLY A 41 4.83 -2.04 -3.37
N GLY A 42 6.02 -2.08 -2.80
CA GLY A 42 6.94 -3.19 -3.01
C GLY A 42 8.24 -3.02 -2.24
N LYS A 43 9.19 -3.88 -2.58
CA LYS A 43 10.47 -3.95 -1.89
C LYS A 43 11.37 -2.77 -2.26
N MET A 44 12.08 -2.26 -1.25
CA MET A 44 13.11 -1.25 -1.47
C MET A 44 14.29 -1.86 -2.23
N GLU A 45 14.87 -1.07 -3.11
CA GLU A 45 16.10 -1.41 -3.81
C GLU A 45 17.30 -0.74 -3.12
N PRO A 46 18.50 -1.33 -3.22
CA PRO A 46 19.69 -0.69 -2.69
C PRO A 46 19.89 0.71 -3.27
N GLY A 47 20.20 1.67 -2.40
CA GLY A 47 20.47 3.04 -2.82
C GLY A 47 19.26 3.94 -2.94
N GLU A 48 18.04 3.42 -2.76
CA GLU A 48 16.86 4.29 -2.71
C GLU A 48 16.50 4.64 -1.26
N ASP A 49 15.97 5.85 -1.08
CA ASP A 49 15.30 6.20 0.16
C ASP A 49 13.81 5.79 0.12
N LEU A 50 13.11 5.99 1.23
CA LEU A 50 11.71 5.59 1.36
C LEU A 50 10.80 6.29 0.34
N ALA A 51 10.98 7.59 0.16
CA ALA A 51 10.15 8.35 -0.76
C ALA A 51 10.41 7.94 -2.21
N ALA A 52 11.67 7.75 -2.56
CA ALA A 52 12.05 7.29 -3.90
C ALA A 52 11.47 5.91 -4.20
N CYS A 53 11.53 4.99 -3.24
CA CYS A 53 10.92 3.67 -3.37
C CYS A 53 9.41 3.76 -3.63
N MET A 54 8.71 4.56 -2.83
CA MET A 54 7.26 4.71 -2.98
C MET A 54 6.88 5.30 -4.34
N VAL A 55 7.59 6.35 -4.75
CA VAL A 55 7.37 6.99 -6.06
C VAL A 55 7.59 5.99 -7.20
N ARG A 56 8.69 5.23 -7.14
CA ARG A 56 9.01 4.22 -8.17
C ARG A 56 7.96 3.13 -8.24
N GLU A 57 7.59 2.56 -7.09
CA GLU A 57 6.62 1.47 -7.03
C GLU A 57 5.24 1.91 -7.56
N ILE A 58 4.79 3.10 -7.20
CA ILE A 58 3.50 3.60 -7.70
C ILE A 58 3.57 3.88 -9.20
N ARG A 59 4.70 4.38 -9.71
CA ARG A 59 4.89 4.56 -11.15
C ARG A 59 4.81 3.22 -11.88
N GLU A 60 5.48 2.19 -11.37
CA GLU A 60 5.48 0.85 -11.97
C GLU A 60 4.11 0.20 -11.92
N GLU A 61 3.40 0.31 -10.80
CA GLU A 61 2.15 -0.41 -10.59
C GLU A 61 0.92 0.32 -11.14
N ALA A 62 0.92 1.64 -11.15
CA ALA A 62 -0.24 2.43 -11.53
C ALA A 62 0.00 3.40 -12.70
N GLY A 63 1.26 3.66 -13.05
CA GLY A 63 1.59 4.55 -14.18
C GLY A 63 1.38 6.03 -13.90
N ILE A 64 1.33 6.42 -12.63
CA ILE A 64 1.17 7.82 -12.24
C ILE A 64 2.43 8.35 -11.58
N GLU A 65 2.59 9.69 -11.58
CA GLU A 65 3.71 10.37 -10.93
C GLU A 65 3.25 10.99 -9.60
N VAL A 66 3.85 10.54 -8.52
CA VAL A 66 3.57 11.07 -7.19
C VAL A 66 4.24 12.42 -7.00
N THR A 67 3.49 13.41 -6.56
CA THR A 67 3.99 14.76 -6.30
C THR A 67 3.98 15.14 -4.82
N SER A 68 3.15 14.48 -4.01
CA SER A 68 3.06 14.74 -2.57
C SER A 68 2.71 13.46 -1.83
N LEU A 69 3.52 13.08 -0.85
CA LEU A 69 3.26 11.92 -0.02
C LEU A 69 3.64 12.22 1.43
N ARG A 70 3.01 11.47 2.34
CA ARG A 70 3.23 11.62 3.78
C ARG A 70 3.34 10.27 4.42
N LEU A 71 4.39 10.06 5.21
CA LEU A 71 4.56 8.85 5.99
C LEU A 71 3.51 8.82 7.11
N ARG A 72 2.69 7.76 7.14
CA ARG A 72 1.66 7.59 8.16
C ARG A 72 2.07 6.64 9.27
N GLY A 73 2.88 5.64 8.97
CA GLY A 73 3.27 4.69 9.99
C GLY A 73 4.22 3.61 9.49
N THR A 74 4.56 2.72 10.41
CA THR A 74 5.38 1.55 10.13
C THR A 74 4.71 0.29 10.63
N LEU A 75 4.96 -0.82 9.93
CA LEU A 75 4.42 -2.13 10.28
C LEU A 75 5.54 -3.16 10.21
N SER A 76 5.60 -4.01 11.22
CA SER A 76 6.52 -5.14 11.22
C SER A 76 5.71 -6.43 11.14
N TRP A 77 6.09 -7.31 10.21
CA TRP A 77 5.48 -8.65 10.06
C TRP A 77 6.56 -9.72 10.28
N PRO A 78 6.90 -10.03 11.55
CA PRO A 78 7.91 -11.05 11.85
C PRO A 78 7.48 -12.41 11.32
N GLY A 79 8.41 -13.13 10.69
CA GLY A 79 8.15 -14.45 10.17
C GLY A 79 7.30 -14.51 8.90
N PHE A 80 6.89 -13.36 8.37
CA PHE A 80 6.19 -13.27 7.10
C PHE A 80 7.20 -13.36 5.96
N GLY A 81 6.81 -14.01 4.86
CA GLY A 81 7.67 -14.18 3.71
C GLY A 81 8.06 -15.65 3.50
N ASP A 82 8.53 -15.98 2.30
CA ASP A 82 8.80 -17.37 1.88
C ASP A 82 9.90 -18.04 2.71
N ARG A 83 10.84 -17.26 3.20
CA ARG A 83 11.97 -17.73 4.03
C ARG A 83 11.83 -17.30 5.49
N ARG A 84 10.67 -16.81 5.89
CA ARG A 84 10.40 -16.32 7.24
C ARG A 84 11.34 -15.21 7.71
N GLU A 85 11.93 -14.49 6.78
CA GLU A 85 12.83 -13.37 7.09
C GLU A 85 12.09 -12.20 7.77
N GLY A 86 10.79 -12.14 7.64
CA GLY A 86 9.98 -11.02 8.08
C GLY A 86 10.00 -9.86 7.10
N TRP A 87 9.05 -8.98 7.26
CA TRP A 87 8.92 -7.76 6.45
C TRP A 87 8.76 -6.57 7.37
N PHE A 88 9.31 -5.44 6.95
CA PHE A 88 9.13 -4.18 7.65
C PHE A 88 8.65 -3.15 6.63
N GLY A 89 7.44 -2.63 6.83
CA GLY A 89 6.78 -1.76 5.87
C GLY A 89 6.66 -0.32 6.35
N PHE A 90 6.80 0.60 5.42
CA PHE A 90 6.58 2.02 5.61
C PHE A 90 5.32 2.41 4.85
N VAL A 91 4.31 2.91 5.58
CA VAL A 91 2.98 3.18 5.05
C VAL A 91 2.84 4.66 4.73
N PHE A 92 2.52 4.95 3.49
CA PHE A 92 2.37 6.32 2.98
C PHE A 92 0.94 6.62 2.56
N LEU A 93 0.52 7.85 2.79
CA LEU A 93 -0.65 8.45 2.16
C LEU A 93 -0.16 9.34 1.02
N VAL A 94 -0.64 9.09 -0.18
CA VAL A 94 -0.28 9.87 -1.38
C VAL A 94 -1.39 10.88 -1.63
N GLU A 95 -1.09 12.14 -1.37
CA GLU A 95 -2.07 13.24 -1.43
C GLU A 95 -2.04 13.99 -2.75
N GLY A 96 -0.94 13.92 -3.50
CA GLY A 96 -0.81 14.56 -4.80
C GLY A 96 -0.15 13.65 -5.82
N TRP A 97 -0.65 13.69 -7.04
CA TRP A 97 -0.13 12.90 -8.15
C TRP A 97 -0.63 13.45 -9.48
N GLU A 98 0.02 13.04 -10.56
CA GLU A 98 -0.30 13.44 -11.92
C GLU A 98 -0.43 12.22 -12.82
N GLY A 99 -1.23 12.33 -13.87
CA GLY A 99 -1.45 11.28 -14.84
C GLY A 99 -2.77 10.57 -14.66
N THR A 100 -2.96 9.51 -15.43
CA THR A 100 -4.15 8.67 -15.38
C THR A 100 -3.74 7.26 -14.98
N PRO A 101 -4.29 6.71 -13.89
CA PRO A 101 -3.93 5.35 -13.46
C PRO A 101 -4.24 4.31 -14.53
N MET A 102 -3.37 3.29 -14.63
CA MET A 102 -3.64 2.10 -15.43
C MET A 102 -4.88 1.40 -14.91
N ALA A 103 -5.60 0.70 -15.80
CA ALA A 103 -6.76 -0.10 -15.41
C ALA A 103 -6.36 -1.41 -14.71
N SER A 104 -5.18 -1.94 -15.02
CA SER A 104 -4.68 -3.19 -14.47
C SER A 104 -3.16 -3.26 -14.58
N ASN A 105 -2.58 -4.19 -13.83
CA ASN A 105 -1.16 -4.53 -13.88
C ASN A 105 -1.01 -6.06 -13.72
N PRO A 106 0.22 -6.62 -13.72
CA PRO A 106 0.40 -8.07 -13.58
C PRO A 106 -0.16 -8.67 -12.29
N GLU A 107 -0.43 -7.89 -11.27
CA GLU A 107 -1.00 -8.38 -10.01
C GLU A 107 -2.53 -8.43 -10.02
N GLY A 108 -3.17 -7.57 -10.80
CA GLY A 108 -4.62 -7.51 -10.88
C GLY A 108 -5.16 -6.19 -11.38
N ASP A 109 -6.45 -5.98 -11.16
CA ASP A 109 -7.15 -4.78 -11.58
C ASP A 109 -7.00 -3.66 -10.55
N LEU A 110 -6.88 -2.43 -11.03
CA LEU A 110 -6.85 -1.25 -10.19
C LEU A 110 -8.24 -0.63 -10.10
N HIS A 111 -8.68 -0.33 -8.89
CA HIS A 111 -10.00 0.25 -8.64
C HIS A 111 -9.90 1.40 -7.65
N TRP A 112 -10.71 2.43 -7.90
CA TRP A 112 -10.98 3.46 -6.92
C TRP A 112 -12.04 2.93 -5.95
N ILE A 113 -11.66 2.80 -4.67
CA ILE A 113 -12.55 2.32 -3.61
C ILE A 113 -12.81 3.47 -2.65
N SER A 114 -14.08 3.74 -2.33
CA SER A 114 -14.38 4.77 -1.34
C SER A 114 -13.76 4.41 0.00
N ILE A 115 -13.23 5.40 0.72
CA ILE A 115 -12.64 5.18 2.04
C ILE A 115 -13.68 4.56 2.99
N ALA A 116 -14.93 5.01 2.91
CA ALA A 116 -16.01 4.45 3.72
C ALA A 116 -16.18 2.95 3.50
N ARG A 117 -16.17 2.52 2.23
CA ARG A 117 -16.27 1.10 1.89
C ARG A 117 -15.02 0.31 2.29
N LEU A 118 -13.84 0.91 2.14
CA LEU A 118 -12.60 0.30 2.56
C LEU A 118 -12.58 0.00 4.06
N LEU A 119 -13.13 0.91 4.86
CA LEU A 119 -13.10 0.80 6.33
C LEU A 119 -14.30 0.06 6.94
N ASN A 120 -15.34 -0.25 6.16
CA ASN A 120 -16.54 -0.92 6.71
C ASN A 120 -16.45 -2.45 6.79
N GLY A 121 -15.36 -3.04 6.33
CA GLY A 121 -15.12 -4.47 6.43
C GLY A 121 -15.72 -5.33 5.31
N GLU A 122 -16.32 -4.72 4.29
CA GLU A 122 -16.95 -5.47 3.19
C GLU A 122 -15.94 -6.12 2.24
N LEU A 123 -14.78 -5.49 2.03
CA LEU A 123 -13.82 -5.96 1.04
C LEU A 123 -12.92 -7.07 1.58
N PRO A 124 -12.61 -8.08 0.74
CA PRO A 124 -11.58 -9.05 1.09
C PRO A 124 -10.22 -8.37 1.26
N MET A 125 -9.61 -8.53 2.43
CA MET A 125 -8.26 -8.03 2.72
C MET A 125 -7.65 -8.84 3.85
N TRP A 126 -6.36 -8.64 4.09
CA TRP A 126 -5.71 -9.23 5.25
C TRP A 126 -6.37 -8.70 6.53
N GLU A 127 -6.65 -9.60 7.48
CA GLU A 127 -7.34 -9.22 8.73
C GLU A 127 -6.57 -8.16 9.52
N GLY A 128 -5.24 -8.25 9.53
CA GLY A 128 -4.41 -7.26 10.22
C GLY A 128 -4.55 -5.85 9.66
N ASP A 129 -4.82 -5.73 8.36
CA ASP A 129 -4.95 -4.43 7.71
C ASP A 129 -6.15 -3.64 8.27
N ARG A 130 -7.19 -4.33 8.67
CA ARG A 130 -8.39 -3.68 9.25
C ARG A 130 -8.09 -2.92 10.53
N LEU A 131 -7.04 -3.32 11.25
CA LEU A 131 -6.68 -2.71 12.53
C LEU A 131 -6.00 -1.34 12.34
N TRP A 132 -5.15 -1.20 11.33
CA TRP A 132 -4.36 0.02 11.16
C TRP A 132 -4.82 0.91 10.01
N LEU A 133 -5.61 0.42 9.05
CA LEU A 133 -6.10 1.23 7.92
C LEU A 133 -6.80 2.53 8.35
N PRO A 134 -7.64 2.54 9.38
CA PRO A 134 -8.25 3.80 9.81
C PRO A 134 -7.24 4.89 10.18
N MET A 135 -6.08 4.50 10.72
CA MET A 135 -5.03 5.45 11.10
C MET A 135 -4.26 6.03 9.90
N VAL A 136 -4.38 5.42 8.73
CA VAL A 136 -3.81 5.99 7.50
C VAL A 136 -4.56 7.28 7.12
N PHE A 137 -5.88 7.28 7.32
CA PHE A 137 -6.78 8.33 6.81
C PHE A 137 -7.29 9.29 7.88
N ASP A 138 -6.98 9.08 9.15
CA ASP A 138 -7.46 9.96 10.19
C ASP A 138 -6.68 11.29 10.22
N SER A 139 -7.16 12.23 11.02
CA SER A 139 -6.59 13.57 11.13
C SER A 139 -5.44 13.69 12.14
N ASP A 140 -5.10 12.60 12.86
CA ASP A 140 -4.00 12.61 13.82
C ASP A 140 -2.68 12.67 13.05
N PRO A 141 -1.84 13.72 13.25
CA PRO A 141 -0.60 13.85 12.50
C PRO A 141 0.50 12.89 12.96
N ARG A 142 0.33 12.22 14.11
CA ARG A 142 1.34 11.30 14.64
C ARG A 142 1.39 10.03 13.80
N PRO A 143 2.59 9.50 13.52
CA PRO A 143 2.70 8.21 12.88
C PRO A 143 2.27 7.08 13.83
N PHE A 144 1.73 6.01 13.25
CA PHE A 144 1.45 4.79 13.99
C PHE A 144 2.56 3.77 13.78
N HIS A 145 2.69 2.84 14.73
CA HIS A 145 3.66 1.74 14.62
C HIS A 145 2.97 0.46 15.07
N GLY A 146 3.07 -0.58 14.25
CA GLY A 146 2.44 -1.87 14.51
C GLY A 146 3.38 -3.05 14.31
N VAL A 147 3.00 -4.16 14.91
CA VAL A 147 3.71 -5.43 14.78
C VAL A 147 2.72 -6.53 14.43
#